data_265dd866ad12d5cc4188754122be7996
#
_entry.id   265dd866ad12d5cc4188754122be7996
#
_cell.length_a   1.000
_cell.length_b   1.000
_cell.length_c   1.000
_cell.angle_alpha   90.00
_cell.angle_beta   90.00
_cell.angle_gamma   90.00
#
_symmetry.space_group_name_H-M   'P 1'
#
loop_
_entity.id
_entity.type
_entity.pdbx_description
1 polymer ?
#
loop_
_entity_poly.entity_id
_entity_poly.type
_entity_poly.pdbx_seq_one_letter_code
_entity_poly.pdbx_strand_id
1 'polypeptide(L)'
;TGIYYTDSADKAIIETTLARAQAFERKPFAIEVLPLDNYYSAEEYHQDYLDKNPNGYCHIPLGLSQEPLIDDSAYNKPTEKDLQTLSPQEFEVTQNAATDAPFSHELTDEFKSGLYVDITTGEPLFGSSRKFESHCGWPSFTKPIAKDVIRYYKDNSHGMQRIEVRSRIGNAHLGHVFEDGPNGSLRYCINGSALKFIPKNELLGTKYEYLIPYID
;
A
#
# COMPACT_ATOMS: atom_id res chain seq x y z
N THR A 1 -20.35 -4.80 -15.67
CA THR A 1 -18.95 -4.31 -15.75
C THR A 1 -18.16 -5.30 -16.57
N GLY A 2 -17.33 -4.82 -17.52
CA GLY A 2 -16.53 -5.65 -18.41
C GLY A 2 -15.13 -5.06 -18.62
N ILE A 3 -14.21 -5.92 -19.04
CA ILE A 3 -12.89 -5.54 -19.54
C ILE A 3 -12.86 -6.01 -21.01
N TYR A 4 -12.63 -5.07 -21.91
CA TYR A 4 -12.64 -5.32 -23.35
C TYR A 4 -11.24 -5.08 -23.90
N TYR A 5 -10.63 -6.11 -24.50
CA TYR A 5 -9.26 -6.06 -24.99
C TYR A 5 -9.23 -5.89 -26.52
N THR A 6 -8.22 -5.18 -27.00
CA THR A 6 -7.95 -4.99 -28.44
C THR A 6 -6.89 -5.95 -28.96
N ASP A 7 -6.00 -6.43 -28.10
CA ASP A 7 -5.01 -7.45 -28.40
C ASP A 7 -5.36 -8.75 -27.67
N SER A 8 -5.43 -9.85 -28.40
CA SER A 8 -5.70 -11.18 -27.85
C SER A 8 -4.64 -11.65 -26.82
N ALA A 9 -3.42 -11.11 -26.88
CA ALA A 9 -2.38 -11.39 -25.90
C ALA A 9 -2.73 -10.84 -24.50
N ASP A 10 -3.51 -9.77 -24.42
CA ASP A 10 -3.92 -9.14 -23.15
C ASP A 10 -4.91 -10.01 -22.37
N LYS A 11 -5.65 -10.89 -23.05
CA LYS A 11 -6.66 -11.75 -22.39
C LYS A 11 -6.07 -12.57 -21.26
N ALA A 12 -4.93 -13.20 -21.47
CA ALA A 12 -4.28 -14.04 -20.45
C ALA A 12 -3.81 -13.20 -19.23
N ILE A 13 -3.35 -11.98 -19.47
CA ILE A 13 -2.94 -11.03 -18.41
C ILE A 13 -4.17 -10.63 -17.59
N ILE A 14 -5.27 -10.26 -18.26
CA ILE A 14 -6.53 -9.86 -17.61
C ILE A 14 -7.07 -11.01 -16.75
N GLU A 15 -7.19 -12.22 -17.30
CA GLU A 15 -7.71 -13.39 -16.58
C GLU A 15 -6.84 -13.74 -15.37
N THR A 16 -5.52 -13.66 -15.50
CA THR A 16 -4.59 -13.90 -14.39
C THR A 16 -4.77 -12.84 -13.29
N THR A 17 -4.90 -11.59 -13.66
CA THR A 17 -5.09 -10.47 -12.73
C THR A 17 -6.43 -10.60 -11.99
N LEU A 18 -7.51 -10.94 -12.70
CA LEU A 18 -8.81 -11.16 -12.08
C LEU A 18 -8.82 -12.37 -11.15
N ALA A 19 -8.15 -13.46 -11.51
CA ALA A 19 -8.03 -14.64 -10.65
C ALA A 19 -7.28 -14.32 -9.35
N ARG A 20 -6.23 -13.51 -9.42
CA ARG A 20 -5.50 -13.03 -8.23
C ARG A 20 -6.37 -12.15 -7.35
N ALA A 21 -7.07 -11.17 -7.93
CA ALA A 21 -7.97 -10.30 -7.19
C ALA A 21 -9.12 -11.08 -6.55
N GLN A 22 -9.70 -12.06 -7.27
CA GLN A 22 -10.75 -12.93 -6.78
C GLN A 22 -10.35 -13.74 -5.54
N ALA A 23 -9.07 -14.11 -5.41
CA ALA A 23 -8.57 -14.89 -4.28
C ALA A 23 -8.74 -14.16 -2.92
N PHE A 24 -8.90 -12.85 -2.92
CA PHE A 24 -9.10 -12.01 -1.74
C PHE A 24 -10.58 -11.66 -1.50
N GLU A 25 -11.48 -12.03 -2.41
CA GLU A 25 -12.90 -11.70 -2.34
C GLU A 25 -13.76 -12.93 -2.06
N ARG A 26 -14.77 -12.76 -1.19
CA ARG A 26 -15.69 -13.85 -0.82
C ARG A 26 -16.76 -14.12 -1.88
N LYS A 27 -17.09 -13.09 -2.67
CA LYS A 27 -18.11 -13.18 -3.71
C LYS A 27 -17.43 -13.26 -5.08
N PRO A 28 -17.94 -14.07 -6.02
CA PRO A 28 -17.40 -14.12 -7.36
C PRO A 28 -17.56 -12.75 -8.05
N PHE A 29 -16.54 -12.34 -8.79
CA PHE A 29 -16.64 -11.19 -9.66
C PHE A 29 -17.63 -11.45 -10.81
N ALA A 30 -18.50 -10.48 -11.07
CA ALA A 30 -19.38 -10.45 -12.23
C ALA A 30 -18.75 -9.56 -13.32
N ILE A 31 -17.53 -9.87 -13.72
CA ILE A 31 -16.77 -9.13 -14.74
C ILE A 31 -16.68 -9.98 -15.99
N GLU A 32 -17.18 -9.50 -17.11
CA GLU A 32 -16.96 -10.13 -18.42
C GLU A 32 -15.61 -9.71 -19.02
N VAL A 33 -14.97 -10.64 -19.76
CA VAL A 33 -13.70 -10.39 -20.45
C VAL A 33 -13.89 -10.81 -21.90
N LEU A 34 -14.02 -9.82 -22.79
CA LEU A 34 -14.36 -10.01 -24.19
C LEU A 34 -13.46 -9.18 -25.12
N PRO A 35 -13.32 -9.56 -26.40
CA PRO A 35 -12.74 -8.67 -27.39
C PRO A 35 -13.54 -7.37 -27.50
N LEU A 36 -12.86 -6.26 -27.81
CA LEU A 36 -13.52 -5.00 -28.13
C LEU A 36 -14.00 -5.02 -29.58
N ASP A 37 -15.26 -5.42 -29.81
CA ASP A 37 -15.83 -5.50 -31.15
C ASP A 37 -16.32 -4.14 -31.66
N ASN A 38 -16.77 -3.26 -30.75
CA ASN A 38 -17.19 -1.92 -31.10
C ASN A 38 -16.92 -0.97 -29.93
N TYR A 39 -16.59 0.28 -30.26
CA TYR A 39 -16.38 1.35 -29.30
C TYR A 39 -17.06 2.62 -29.81
N TYR A 40 -17.88 3.20 -28.94
CA TYR A 40 -18.52 4.50 -29.19
C TYR A 40 -18.03 5.48 -28.13
N SER A 41 -17.41 6.56 -28.56
CA SER A 41 -17.05 7.65 -27.65
C SER A 41 -18.30 8.21 -26.99
N ALA A 42 -18.22 8.50 -25.70
CA ALA A 42 -19.23 9.30 -25.03
C ALA A 42 -19.28 10.71 -25.66
N GLU A 43 -20.38 11.42 -25.44
CA GLU A 43 -20.59 12.79 -25.94
C GLU A 43 -19.44 13.71 -25.49
N GLU A 44 -19.15 14.71 -26.33
CA GLU A 44 -18.02 15.63 -26.13
C GLU A 44 -18.06 16.32 -24.75
N TYR A 45 -19.24 16.60 -24.20
CA TYR A 45 -19.34 17.20 -22.87
C TYR A 45 -18.97 16.25 -21.71
N HIS A 46 -18.93 14.93 -21.95
CA HIS A 46 -18.46 13.93 -21.01
C HIS A 46 -16.92 13.68 -21.10
N GLN A 47 -16.30 14.07 -22.24
CA GLN A 47 -14.87 13.96 -22.37
C GLN A 47 -14.20 15.00 -21.46
N ASP A 48 -13.22 14.59 -20.69
CA ASP A 48 -12.49 15.45 -19.74
C ASP A 48 -13.43 16.23 -18.79
N TYR A 49 -14.55 15.59 -18.38
CA TYR A 49 -15.64 16.27 -17.66
C TYR A 49 -15.14 17.02 -16.42
N LEU A 50 -14.24 16.43 -15.64
CA LEU A 50 -13.75 17.06 -14.40
C LEU A 50 -12.75 18.18 -14.66
N ASP A 51 -11.99 18.11 -15.76
CA ASP A 51 -11.12 19.21 -16.18
C ASP A 51 -11.94 20.41 -16.60
N LYS A 52 -13.04 20.17 -17.33
CA LYS A 52 -14.01 21.20 -17.74
C LYS A 52 -14.86 21.71 -16.57
N ASN A 53 -15.11 20.86 -15.55
CA ASN A 53 -15.94 21.11 -14.39
C ASN A 53 -15.23 20.71 -13.09
N PRO A 54 -14.26 21.49 -12.57
CA PRO A 54 -13.46 21.10 -11.40
C PRO A 54 -14.27 20.80 -10.14
N ASN A 55 -15.48 21.33 -10.01
CA ASN A 55 -16.42 21.07 -8.92
C ASN A 55 -17.56 20.10 -9.32
N GLY A 56 -17.41 19.45 -10.48
CA GLY A 56 -18.40 18.50 -10.99
C GLY A 56 -18.50 17.25 -10.11
N TYR A 57 -19.69 16.62 -10.12
CA TYR A 57 -19.90 15.38 -9.41
C TYR A 57 -19.18 14.22 -10.12
N CYS A 58 -18.38 13.48 -9.35
CA CYS A 58 -17.85 12.17 -9.74
C CYS A 58 -18.15 11.17 -8.61
N HIS A 59 -18.69 10.01 -8.95
CA HIS A 59 -18.94 8.93 -7.99
C HIS A 59 -17.68 8.15 -7.59
N ILE A 60 -16.59 8.35 -8.34
CA ILE A 60 -15.28 7.78 -8.02
C ILE A 60 -14.52 8.80 -7.19
N PRO A 61 -13.98 8.44 -6.00
CA PRO A 61 -13.14 9.34 -5.23
C PRO A 61 -11.88 9.72 -6.02
N LEU A 62 -11.79 10.99 -6.44
CA LEU A 62 -10.65 11.50 -7.22
C LEU A 62 -9.29 11.28 -6.54
N GLY A 63 -9.27 11.23 -5.21
CA GLY A 63 -8.07 10.91 -4.46
C GLY A 63 -7.44 9.55 -4.81
N LEU A 64 -8.21 8.62 -5.38
CA LEU A 64 -7.68 7.34 -5.85
C LEU A 64 -6.77 7.49 -7.08
N SER A 65 -7.03 8.49 -7.94
CA SER A 65 -6.17 8.76 -9.08
C SER A 65 -4.81 9.36 -8.68
N GLN A 66 -4.69 9.82 -7.45
CA GLN A 66 -3.46 10.37 -6.88
C GLN A 66 -2.64 9.33 -6.10
N GLU A 67 -3.07 8.08 -6.06
CA GLU A 67 -2.33 6.99 -5.44
C GLU A 67 -1.61 6.19 -6.53
N PRO A 68 -0.34 5.77 -6.30
CA PRO A 68 0.37 4.95 -7.27
C PRO A 68 -0.28 3.56 -7.37
N LEU A 69 -0.24 2.97 -8.55
CA LEU A 69 -0.53 1.55 -8.72
C LEU A 69 0.73 0.75 -8.33
N ILE A 70 0.62 -0.04 -7.28
CA ILE A 70 1.70 -0.93 -6.86
C ILE A 70 1.42 -2.32 -7.44
N ASP A 71 2.21 -2.70 -8.44
CA ASP A 71 2.11 -4.04 -9.04
C ASP A 71 2.54 -5.09 -8.01
N ASP A 72 1.59 -5.88 -7.56
CA ASP A 72 1.82 -6.94 -6.57
C ASP A 72 2.70 -8.06 -7.13
N SER A 73 2.71 -8.26 -8.46
CA SER A 73 3.53 -9.27 -9.13
C SER A 73 5.04 -8.97 -9.08
N ALA A 74 5.41 -7.73 -8.81
CA ALA A 74 6.80 -7.32 -8.64
C ALA A 74 7.41 -7.75 -7.29
N TYR A 75 6.59 -8.30 -6.38
CA TYR A 75 6.99 -8.67 -5.02
C TYR A 75 6.59 -10.12 -4.73
N ASN A 76 7.50 -10.88 -4.12
CA ASN A 76 7.25 -12.26 -3.74
C ASN A 76 7.08 -12.39 -2.22
N LYS A 77 6.30 -13.38 -1.80
CA LYS A 77 6.28 -13.76 -0.39
C LYS A 77 7.69 -14.16 0.05
N PRO A 78 8.10 -13.78 1.26
CA PRO A 78 9.43 -14.12 1.74
C PRO A 78 9.56 -15.64 1.89
N THR A 79 10.69 -16.18 1.46
CA THR A 79 11.06 -17.58 1.71
C THR A 79 11.64 -17.72 3.12
N GLU A 80 11.77 -18.95 3.62
CA GLU A 80 12.47 -19.19 4.90
C GLU A 80 13.89 -18.62 4.88
N LYS A 81 14.58 -18.69 3.75
CA LYS A 81 15.92 -18.14 3.59
C LYS A 81 15.92 -16.60 3.71
N ASP A 82 14.93 -15.93 3.15
CA ASP A 82 14.79 -14.47 3.26
C ASP A 82 14.55 -14.09 4.73
N LEU A 83 13.68 -14.82 5.42
CA LEU A 83 13.40 -14.59 6.84
C LEU A 83 14.62 -14.85 7.75
N GLN A 84 15.52 -15.76 7.39
CA GLN A 84 16.77 -16.00 8.12
C GLN A 84 17.79 -14.84 7.98
N THR A 85 17.60 -13.93 7.05
CA THR A 85 18.47 -12.74 6.91
C THR A 85 18.07 -11.61 7.86
N LEU A 86 16.88 -11.69 8.45
CA LEU A 86 16.39 -10.70 9.41
C LEU A 86 17.16 -10.81 10.73
N SER A 87 17.36 -9.68 11.39
CA SER A 87 17.82 -9.68 12.78
C SER A 87 16.78 -10.34 13.68
N PRO A 88 17.13 -10.82 14.88
CA PRO A 88 16.17 -11.38 15.81
C PRO A 88 14.98 -10.47 16.11
N GLN A 89 15.21 -9.16 16.24
CA GLN A 89 14.16 -8.17 16.51
C GLN A 89 13.22 -8.01 15.31
N GLU A 90 13.74 -7.87 14.09
CA GLU A 90 12.95 -7.79 12.85
C GLU A 90 12.10 -9.05 12.66
N PHE A 91 12.66 -10.22 12.93
CA PHE A 91 11.93 -11.49 12.86
C PHE A 91 10.79 -11.54 13.89
N GLU A 92 11.07 -11.25 15.17
CA GLU A 92 10.04 -11.26 16.23
C GLU A 92 8.90 -10.26 15.92
N VAL A 93 9.23 -9.06 15.46
CA VAL A 93 8.23 -8.05 15.11
C VAL A 93 7.41 -8.51 13.91
N THR A 94 8.05 -8.90 12.81
CA THR A 94 7.33 -9.19 11.55
C THR A 94 6.58 -10.51 11.56
N GLN A 95 7.13 -11.55 12.22
CA GLN A 95 6.57 -12.92 12.19
C GLN A 95 5.78 -13.28 13.45
N ASN A 96 6.18 -12.78 14.61
CA ASN A 96 5.57 -13.15 15.91
C ASN A 96 4.73 -11.99 16.52
N ALA A 97 4.52 -10.90 15.76
CA ALA A 97 3.76 -9.74 16.20
C ALA A 97 4.28 -9.10 17.50
N ALA A 98 5.59 -9.15 17.71
CA ALA A 98 6.23 -8.39 18.78
C ALA A 98 6.18 -6.88 18.49
N THR A 99 6.47 -6.06 19.47
CA THR A 99 6.49 -4.61 19.38
C THR A 99 7.87 -4.09 19.77
N ASP A 100 8.42 -3.17 18.97
CA ASP A 100 9.63 -2.43 19.32
C ASP A 100 9.43 -1.67 20.63
N ALA A 101 10.49 -1.53 21.43
CA ALA A 101 10.45 -0.63 22.56
C ALA A 101 10.25 0.84 22.06
N PRO A 102 9.46 1.68 22.76
CA PRO A 102 9.26 3.05 22.33
C PRO A 102 10.59 3.81 22.27
N PHE A 103 10.77 4.63 21.24
CA PHE A 103 11.96 5.44 20.97
C PHE A 103 13.27 4.63 20.78
N SER A 104 13.19 3.33 20.51
CA SER A 104 14.36 2.47 20.36
C SER A 104 14.89 2.36 18.92
N HIS A 105 14.08 2.70 17.92
CA HIS A 105 14.42 2.51 16.53
C HIS A 105 14.72 3.84 15.83
N GLU A 106 15.80 3.91 15.05
CA GLU A 106 16.26 5.12 14.34
C GLU A 106 15.21 5.71 13.39
N LEU A 107 14.36 4.87 12.79
CA LEU A 107 13.30 5.32 11.89
C LEU A 107 12.20 6.12 12.62
N THR A 108 12.17 6.15 13.95
CA THR A 108 11.26 7.02 14.69
C THR A 108 11.52 8.48 14.34
N ASP A 109 12.80 8.88 14.30
CA ASP A 109 13.24 10.26 14.07
C ASP A 109 13.76 10.51 12.65
N GLU A 110 13.63 9.53 11.72
CA GLU A 110 14.02 9.71 10.30
C GLU A 110 12.91 10.45 9.54
N PHE A 111 13.15 11.71 9.19
CA PHE A 111 12.21 12.58 8.45
C PHE A 111 12.74 13.04 7.09
N LYS A 112 13.83 12.45 6.61
CA LYS A 112 14.30 12.73 5.25
C LYS A 112 13.28 12.25 4.22
N SER A 113 13.27 12.90 3.05
CA SER A 113 12.46 12.47 1.92
C SER A 113 12.88 11.09 1.44
N GLY A 114 11.91 10.17 1.35
CA GLY A 114 12.18 8.79 0.96
C GLY A 114 10.96 7.87 1.10
N LEU A 115 11.23 6.61 0.86
CA LEU A 115 10.25 5.53 0.83
C LEU A 115 10.50 4.55 1.96
N TYR A 116 9.44 4.13 2.64
CA TYR A 116 9.46 3.06 3.64
C TYR A 116 8.85 1.80 3.00
N VAL A 117 9.63 0.72 2.96
CA VAL A 117 9.22 -0.56 2.37
C VAL A 117 9.16 -1.64 3.44
N ASP A 118 8.37 -2.68 3.19
CA ASP A 118 8.35 -3.90 4.00
C ASP A 118 9.74 -4.54 4.01
N ILE A 119 10.31 -4.74 5.19
CA ILE A 119 11.65 -5.30 5.34
C ILE A 119 11.75 -6.72 4.80
N THR A 120 10.65 -7.47 4.77
CA THR A 120 10.63 -8.87 4.35
C THR A 120 10.51 -9.04 2.83
N THR A 121 9.86 -8.11 2.11
CA THR A 121 9.53 -8.24 0.69
C THR A 121 10.05 -7.11 -0.17
N GLY A 122 10.35 -5.96 0.45
CA GLY A 122 10.63 -4.72 -0.26
C GLY A 122 9.39 -4.07 -0.88
N GLU A 123 8.14 -4.50 -0.54
CA GLU A 123 6.93 -3.86 -1.02
C GLU A 123 6.81 -2.43 -0.45
N PRO A 124 6.52 -1.40 -1.28
CA PRO A 124 6.33 -0.03 -0.81
C PRO A 124 5.13 0.07 0.13
N LEU A 125 5.31 0.68 1.30
CA LEU A 125 4.26 0.81 2.30
C LEU A 125 3.88 2.27 2.60
N PHE A 126 4.87 3.14 2.81
CA PHE A 126 4.64 4.54 3.19
C PHE A 126 5.63 5.47 2.50
N GLY A 127 5.17 6.68 2.18
CA GLY A 127 6.02 7.79 1.74
C GLY A 127 6.31 8.77 2.88
N SER A 128 7.48 9.41 2.84
CA SER A 128 7.89 10.40 3.85
C SER A 128 6.93 11.59 3.98
N SER A 129 6.26 12.00 2.90
CA SER A 129 5.24 13.08 2.94
C SER A 129 4.05 12.77 3.86
N ARG A 130 3.87 11.52 4.26
CA ARG A 130 2.80 11.08 5.16
C ARG A 130 3.26 10.79 6.58
N LYS A 131 4.58 10.89 6.82
CA LYS A 131 5.16 10.74 8.15
C LYS A 131 4.97 12.02 8.97
N PHE A 132 4.71 11.86 10.25
CA PHE A 132 4.59 12.98 11.19
C PHE A 132 5.12 12.60 12.57
N GLU A 133 5.50 13.62 13.34
CA GLU A 133 5.95 13.44 14.71
C GLU A 133 4.74 13.25 15.63
N SER A 134 4.55 12.04 16.13
CA SER A 134 3.42 11.67 16.98
C SER A 134 3.77 11.63 18.48
N HIS A 135 5.06 11.70 18.82
CA HIS A 135 5.60 11.55 20.20
C HIS A 135 5.22 10.22 20.88
N CYS A 136 4.72 9.23 20.12
CA CYS A 136 4.34 7.94 20.70
C CYS A 136 5.52 6.96 20.84
N GLY A 137 6.66 7.26 20.22
CA GLY A 137 7.87 6.44 20.28
C GLY A 137 8.05 5.48 19.08
N TRP A 138 7.18 5.53 18.08
CA TRP A 138 7.25 4.73 16.86
C TRP A 138 7.05 5.59 15.59
N PRO A 139 7.61 5.16 14.43
CA PRO A 139 7.29 5.77 13.15
C PRO A 139 5.79 5.88 12.93
N SER A 140 5.29 7.07 12.62
CA SER A 140 3.85 7.34 12.50
C SER A 140 3.53 7.99 11.17
N PHE A 141 2.49 7.47 10.49
CA PHE A 141 2.06 7.93 9.17
C PHE A 141 0.56 8.20 9.15
N THR A 142 0.12 9.14 8.30
CA THR A 142 -1.30 9.47 8.14
C THR A 142 -2.04 8.54 7.20
N LYS A 143 -1.33 7.93 6.23
CA LYS A 143 -1.87 6.92 5.32
C LYS A 143 -0.75 6.12 4.66
N PRO A 144 -1.03 4.89 4.17
CA PRO A 144 -0.09 4.16 3.31
C PRO A 144 0.07 4.86 1.95
N ILE A 145 1.09 4.45 1.19
CA ILE A 145 1.37 4.99 -0.15
C ILE A 145 0.25 4.61 -1.14
N ALA A 146 -0.32 3.42 -1.00
CA ALA A 146 -1.52 2.96 -1.68
C ALA A 146 -2.37 2.12 -0.71
N LYS A 147 -3.70 2.12 -0.88
CA LYS A 147 -4.61 1.45 0.07
C LYS A 147 -4.42 -0.06 0.13
N ASP A 148 -4.08 -0.67 -0.98
CA ASP A 148 -4.04 -2.11 -1.14
C ASP A 148 -2.74 -2.76 -0.66
N VAL A 149 -1.70 -1.99 -0.33
CA VAL A 149 -0.43 -2.55 0.21
C VAL A 149 -0.53 -2.99 1.67
N ILE A 150 -1.65 -2.68 2.33
CA ILE A 150 -1.89 -2.95 3.75
C ILE A 150 -3.13 -3.83 3.92
N ARG A 151 -3.08 -4.73 4.90
CA ARG A 151 -4.21 -5.55 5.38
C ARG A 151 -4.53 -5.18 6.83
N TYR A 152 -5.81 -5.26 7.19
CA TYR A 152 -6.32 -4.87 8.50
C TYR A 152 -6.94 -6.08 9.21
N TYR A 153 -6.57 -6.29 10.47
CA TYR A 153 -7.07 -7.38 11.29
C TYR A 153 -7.52 -6.85 12.65
N LYS A 154 -8.59 -7.43 13.20
CA LYS A 154 -8.99 -7.12 14.57
C LYS A 154 -7.99 -7.77 15.53
N ASP A 155 -7.44 -6.98 16.44
CA ASP A 155 -6.56 -7.43 17.50
C ASP A 155 -7.22 -7.18 18.86
N ASN A 156 -7.54 -8.27 19.57
CA ASN A 156 -8.12 -8.25 20.91
C ASN A 156 -7.11 -8.71 21.97
N SER A 157 -5.83 -8.75 21.65
CA SER A 157 -4.78 -9.15 22.58
C SER A 157 -4.59 -8.12 23.71
N HIS A 158 -3.98 -8.54 24.79
CA HIS A 158 -3.65 -7.67 25.94
C HIS A 158 -4.85 -6.94 26.56
N GLY A 159 -6.08 -7.43 26.37
CA GLY A 159 -7.30 -6.81 26.89
C GLY A 159 -7.69 -5.50 26.16
N MET A 160 -7.07 -5.19 25.02
CA MET A 160 -7.35 -4.02 24.18
C MET A 160 -8.13 -4.42 22.93
N GLN A 161 -8.86 -3.46 22.33
CA GLN A 161 -9.47 -3.61 21.02
C GLN A 161 -8.75 -2.67 20.06
N ARG A 162 -7.99 -3.22 19.13
CA ARG A 162 -7.20 -2.45 18.16
C ARG A 162 -7.39 -3.00 16.75
N ILE A 163 -6.92 -2.26 15.77
CA ILE A 163 -6.80 -2.75 14.40
C ILE A 163 -5.31 -2.93 14.08
N GLU A 164 -4.91 -4.19 13.95
CA GLU A 164 -3.58 -4.57 13.50
C GLU A 164 -3.40 -4.26 12.01
N VAL A 165 -2.21 -3.84 11.64
CA VAL A 165 -1.79 -3.54 10.27
C VAL A 165 -0.70 -4.52 9.85
N ARG A 166 -0.92 -5.21 8.72
CA ARG A 166 0.05 -6.12 8.11
C ARG A 166 0.32 -5.75 6.66
N SER A 167 1.52 -6.07 6.15
CA SER A 167 1.83 -5.91 4.73
C SER A 167 1.03 -6.88 3.87
N ARG A 168 0.72 -6.47 2.63
CA ARG A 168 -0.10 -7.26 1.69
C ARG A 168 0.60 -8.54 1.28
N ILE A 169 1.85 -8.46 0.86
CA ILE A 169 2.60 -9.59 0.28
C ILE A 169 3.29 -10.41 1.35
N GLY A 170 4.03 -9.77 2.26
CA GLY A 170 4.78 -10.43 3.33
C GLY A 170 3.91 -11.00 4.44
N ASN A 171 2.69 -10.48 4.60
CA ASN A 171 1.85 -10.69 5.77
C ASN A 171 2.60 -10.38 7.08
N ALA A 172 3.63 -9.54 6.99
CA ALA A 172 4.43 -9.10 8.12
C ALA A 172 3.59 -8.21 9.04
N HIS A 173 3.66 -8.45 10.35
CA HIS A 173 3.10 -7.52 11.33
C HIS A 173 3.85 -6.20 11.24
N LEU A 174 3.12 -5.10 11.02
CA LEU A 174 3.69 -3.76 10.92
C LEU A 174 3.45 -2.96 12.20
N GLY A 175 2.29 -3.08 12.80
CA GLY A 175 1.85 -2.31 13.94
C GLY A 175 0.34 -2.18 13.99
N HIS A 176 -0.17 -1.01 14.38
CA HIS A 176 -1.60 -0.75 14.54
C HIS A 176 -2.01 0.60 13.95
N VAL A 177 -3.28 0.74 13.64
CA VAL A 177 -3.88 2.00 13.20
C VAL A 177 -4.88 2.51 14.24
N PHE A 178 -4.86 3.85 14.45
CA PHE A 178 -5.67 4.58 15.41
C PHE A 178 -6.38 5.77 14.74
N GLU A 179 -7.44 6.28 15.37
CA GLU A 179 -8.26 7.40 14.86
C GLU A 179 -7.81 8.77 15.44
N ASP A 180 -6.59 8.85 15.95
CA ASP A 180 -6.04 10.01 16.65
C ASP A 180 -4.90 10.70 15.86
N GLY A 181 -4.90 10.58 14.55
CA GLY A 181 -3.95 11.27 13.68
C GLY A 181 -4.22 12.77 13.54
N PRO A 182 -3.27 13.54 13.00
CA PRO A 182 -3.40 14.98 12.83
C PRO A 182 -4.58 15.34 11.92
N ASN A 183 -5.27 16.45 12.25
CA ASN A 183 -6.41 16.95 11.46
C ASN A 183 -7.55 15.95 11.23
N GLY A 184 -7.77 15.01 12.17
CA GLY A 184 -8.80 13.98 12.05
C GLY A 184 -8.44 12.84 11.11
N SER A 185 -7.17 12.72 10.72
CA SER A 185 -6.68 11.57 9.95
C SER A 185 -6.46 10.34 10.84
N LEU A 186 -6.18 9.21 10.21
CA LEU A 186 -5.67 8.03 10.92
C LEU A 186 -4.20 8.22 11.30
N ARG A 187 -3.77 7.51 12.34
CA ARG A 187 -2.38 7.33 12.71
C ARG A 187 -1.98 5.86 12.58
N TYR A 188 -1.15 5.59 11.60
CA TYR A 188 -0.50 4.28 11.44
C TYR A 188 0.75 4.29 12.32
N CYS A 189 0.70 3.60 13.45
CA CYS A 189 1.81 3.46 14.40
C CYS A 189 2.57 2.17 14.06
N ILE A 190 3.74 2.31 13.45
CA ILE A 190 4.43 1.23 12.78
C ILE A 190 5.77 0.93 13.48
N ASN A 191 6.07 -0.34 13.70
CA ASN A 191 7.36 -0.76 14.22
C ASN A 191 8.48 -0.42 13.23
N GLY A 192 9.53 0.21 13.69
CA GLY A 192 10.69 0.53 12.86
C GLY A 192 11.34 -0.75 12.31
N SER A 193 11.41 -1.82 13.12
CA SER A 193 11.95 -3.13 12.73
C SER A 193 11.16 -3.85 11.63
N ALA A 194 9.95 -3.39 11.29
CA ALA A 194 9.18 -3.92 10.16
C ALA A 194 9.46 -3.18 8.85
N LEU A 195 10.24 -2.09 8.90
CA LEU A 195 10.45 -1.17 7.78
C LEU A 195 11.92 -1.11 7.37
N LYS A 196 12.16 -0.90 6.07
CA LYS A 196 13.42 -0.41 5.54
C LYS A 196 13.17 0.95 4.90
N PHE A 197 13.99 1.94 5.25
CA PHE A 197 13.96 3.27 4.64
C PHE A 197 14.90 3.33 3.44
N ILE A 198 14.43 3.92 2.33
CA ILE A 198 15.21 4.17 1.11
C ILE A 198 15.14 5.67 0.84
N PRO A 199 16.25 6.41 0.95
CA PRO A 199 16.30 7.84 0.65
C PRO A 199 15.88 8.13 -0.79
N LYS A 200 15.20 9.27 -1.02
CA LYS A 200 14.68 9.67 -2.34
C LYS A 200 15.74 9.63 -3.44
N ASN A 201 16.95 10.09 -3.16
CA ASN A 201 18.08 10.11 -4.12
C ASN A 201 18.56 8.70 -4.52
N GLU A 202 18.24 7.67 -3.74
CA GLU A 202 18.59 6.28 -4.02
C GLU A 202 17.48 5.53 -4.78
N LEU A 203 16.34 6.16 -5.04
CA LEU A 203 15.24 5.55 -5.79
C LEU A 203 15.45 5.61 -7.31
N LEU A 204 16.23 6.56 -7.80
CA LEU A 204 16.53 6.72 -9.24
C LEU A 204 17.23 5.47 -9.80
N GLY A 205 16.78 5.01 -10.97
CA GLY A 205 17.29 3.80 -11.62
C GLY A 205 16.90 2.49 -10.92
N THR A 206 16.04 2.54 -9.90
CA THR A 206 15.51 1.34 -9.22
C THR A 206 14.07 1.07 -9.62
N LYS A 207 13.55 -0.10 -9.21
CA LYS A 207 12.12 -0.44 -9.36
C LYS A 207 11.15 0.52 -8.65
N TYR A 208 11.65 1.42 -7.82
CA TYR A 208 10.85 2.38 -7.05
C TYR A 208 10.84 3.79 -7.66
N GLU A 209 11.54 4.04 -8.77
CA GLU A 209 11.67 5.38 -9.36
C GLU A 209 10.32 6.02 -9.66
N TYR A 210 9.35 5.25 -10.14
CA TYR A 210 7.99 5.73 -10.44
C TYR A 210 7.21 6.25 -9.21
N LEU A 211 7.69 5.95 -7.99
CA LEU A 211 7.08 6.41 -6.72
C LEU A 211 7.58 7.79 -6.27
N ILE A 212 8.63 8.32 -6.88
CA ILE A 212 9.21 9.62 -6.50
C ILE A 212 8.16 10.75 -6.40
N PRO A 213 7.16 10.86 -7.31
CA PRO A 213 6.13 11.89 -7.20
C PRO A 213 5.18 11.77 -5.99
N TYR A 214 5.19 10.63 -5.30
CA TYR A 214 4.26 10.31 -4.21
C TYR A 214 4.88 10.39 -2.81
N ILE A 215 6.18 10.70 -2.71
CA ILE A 215 6.92 10.70 -1.45
C ILE A 215 7.26 12.09 -0.91
N ASP A 216 6.97 13.14 -1.66
CA ASP A 216 7.15 14.57 -1.25
C ASP A 216 5.84 15.22 -0.86
#